data_45c49732525f46d1ace126e69c9a482d
#
_entry.id   45c49732525f46d1ace126e69c9a482d
#
_cell.length_a   1.000
_cell.length_b   1.000
_cell.length_c   1.000
_cell.angle_alpha   90.00
_cell.angle_beta   90.00
_cell.angle_gamma   90.00
#
_symmetry.space_group_name_H-M   'P 1'
#
loop_
_entity.id
_entity.type
_entity.pdbx_description
1 polymer ?
#
loop_
_entity_poly.entity_id
_entity_poly.type
_entity_poly.pdbx_seq_one_letter_code
_entity_poly.pdbx_strand_id
1 'polypeptide(L)'
;MSLSEFRNACTDPLEGKHIRLRRLNPEQDYEELYDISHGTPEKLAIWNYLHFPFPYKQPFESIDLFKQFLIDLNETEDWVTFVVVDKKSNRKIGQISLLNIVPFHKRAEIGGVWYTPEFHGTYANTESTLLLLFHLFENLGFRRVEWKLNADNIPSGRAAAKLGFTEEGVFRQHMLINGVNRDTKWYSMLDSEWEEKKNALFERLRYTDEDKENIFKTNKKL
;
A
#
# COMPACT_ATOMS: atom_id res chain seq x y z
N MET A 1 2.63 -14.76 -16.41
CA MET A 1 1.52 -14.44 -15.49
C MET A 1 0.65 -13.38 -16.11
N SER A 2 -0.65 -13.58 -16.19
CA SER A 2 -1.67 -12.59 -16.56
C SER A 2 -2.06 -11.75 -15.33
N LEU A 3 -2.81 -10.64 -15.54
CA LEU A 3 -3.38 -9.86 -14.42
C LEU A 3 -4.32 -10.71 -13.56
N SER A 4 -5.13 -11.56 -14.18
CA SER A 4 -6.03 -12.47 -13.46
C SER A 4 -5.27 -13.45 -12.56
N GLU A 5 -4.20 -14.08 -13.06
CA GLU A 5 -3.33 -14.94 -12.25
C GLU A 5 -2.66 -14.17 -11.11
N PHE A 6 -2.21 -12.93 -11.36
CA PHE A 6 -1.66 -12.06 -10.30
C PHE A 6 -2.70 -11.77 -9.21
N ARG A 7 -3.92 -11.37 -9.60
CA ARG A 7 -5.02 -11.10 -8.65
C ARG A 7 -5.35 -12.33 -7.81
N ASN A 8 -5.34 -13.52 -8.42
CA ASN A 8 -5.56 -14.79 -7.71
C ASN A 8 -4.42 -15.10 -6.72
N ALA A 9 -3.17 -14.80 -7.06
CA ALA A 9 -2.05 -14.96 -6.15
C ALA A 9 -2.10 -14.04 -4.92
N CYS A 10 -2.91 -12.96 -4.99
CA CYS A 10 -3.12 -12.00 -3.89
C CYS A 10 -4.38 -12.28 -3.06
N THR A 11 -5.03 -13.45 -3.16
CA THR A 11 -6.28 -13.73 -2.43
C THR A 11 -6.08 -14.09 -0.97
N ASP A 12 -5.01 -14.82 -0.67
CA ASP A 12 -4.72 -15.20 0.71
C ASP A 12 -4.15 -14.04 1.51
N PRO A 13 -4.45 -13.96 2.81
CA PRO A 13 -3.85 -12.96 3.68
C PRO A 13 -2.33 -13.09 3.74
N LEU A 14 -1.65 -11.95 3.90
CA LEU A 14 -0.24 -11.89 4.25
C LEU A 14 -0.12 -11.58 5.74
N GLU A 15 0.62 -12.42 6.44
CA GLU A 15 0.73 -12.38 7.90
C GLU A 15 2.09 -11.86 8.36
N GLY A 16 2.09 -10.73 9.05
CA GLY A 16 3.23 -10.19 9.76
C GLY A 16 3.19 -10.53 11.25
N LYS A 17 4.11 -9.93 12.00
CA LYS A 17 4.13 -10.00 13.47
C LYS A 17 2.97 -9.22 14.09
N HIS A 18 2.78 -7.99 13.62
CA HIS A 18 1.81 -7.04 14.15
C HIS A 18 0.63 -6.79 13.21
N ILE A 19 0.84 -6.99 11.90
CA ILE A 19 -0.10 -6.66 10.83
C ILE A 19 -0.53 -7.92 10.11
N ARG A 20 -1.80 -7.94 9.70
CA ARG A 20 -2.34 -8.81 8.65
C ARG A 20 -2.81 -7.95 7.49
N LEU A 21 -2.42 -8.31 6.28
CA LEU A 21 -2.99 -7.76 5.05
C LEU A 21 -3.96 -8.78 4.48
N ARG A 22 -5.20 -8.37 4.23
CA ARG A 22 -6.18 -9.18 3.53
C ARG A 22 -6.81 -8.39 2.39
N ARG A 23 -7.25 -9.10 1.37
CA ARG A 23 -7.97 -8.47 0.26
C ARG A 23 -9.14 -7.63 0.77
N LEU A 24 -9.31 -6.45 0.15
CA LEU A 24 -10.49 -5.61 0.35
C LEU A 24 -11.75 -6.38 -0.07
N ASN A 25 -12.75 -6.37 0.81
CA ASN A 25 -14.11 -6.74 0.52
C ASN A 25 -14.99 -5.51 0.75
N PRO A 26 -15.40 -4.77 -0.30
CA PRO A 26 -16.14 -3.53 -0.15
C PRO A 26 -17.38 -3.66 0.75
N GLU A 27 -18.14 -4.75 0.61
CA GLU A 27 -19.37 -4.96 1.38
C GLU A 27 -19.14 -5.16 2.89
N GLN A 28 -17.97 -5.68 3.27
CA GLN A 28 -17.64 -5.97 4.68
C GLN A 28 -16.77 -4.89 5.31
N ASP A 29 -16.17 -4.02 4.49
CA ASP A 29 -15.08 -3.16 4.96
C ASP A 29 -15.46 -1.68 5.00
N TYR A 30 -16.43 -1.25 4.20
CA TYR A 30 -16.70 0.16 3.96
C TYR A 30 -17.05 0.94 5.23
N GLU A 31 -17.84 0.37 6.15
CA GLU A 31 -18.28 1.08 7.35
C GLU A 31 -17.10 1.43 8.27
N GLU A 32 -16.31 0.42 8.65
CA GLU A 32 -15.19 0.63 9.56
C GLU A 32 -14.09 1.48 8.91
N LEU A 33 -13.80 1.28 7.60
CA LEU A 33 -12.83 2.09 6.87
C LEU A 33 -13.29 3.55 6.76
N TYR A 34 -14.58 3.81 6.56
CA TYR A 34 -15.13 5.16 6.57
C TYR A 34 -14.97 5.81 7.95
N ASP A 35 -15.36 5.10 9.01
CA ASP A 35 -15.28 5.61 10.38
C ASP A 35 -13.86 5.99 10.79
N ILE A 36 -12.85 5.19 10.44
CA ILE A 36 -11.45 5.46 10.79
C ILE A 36 -10.77 6.50 9.88
N SER A 37 -11.38 6.94 8.79
CA SER A 37 -10.82 7.91 7.82
C SER A 37 -11.61 9.20 7.68
N HIS A 38 -12.79 9.33 8.34
CA HIS A 38 -13.68 10.48 8.28
C HIS A 38 -14.12 10.93 9.67
N GLY A 39 -14.82 12.06 9.74
CA GLY A 39 -15.47 12.54 10.96
C GLY A 39 -14.67 13.55 11.79
N THR A 40 -13.33 13.55 11.71
CA THR A 40 -12.50 14.58 12.37
C THR A 40 -11.47 15.19 11.42
N PRO A 41 -10.97 16.42 11.68
CA PRO A 41 -9.97 17.06 10.82
C PRO A 41 -8.71 16.20 10.61
N GLU A 42 -8.24 15.51 11.64
CA GLU A 42 -7.05 14.65 11.58
C GLU A 42 -7.27 13.45 10.65
N LYS A 43 -8.46 12.83 10.71
CA LYS A 43 -8.83 11.75 9.81
C LYS A 43 -9.00 12.24 8.37
N LEU A 44 -9.64 13.40 8.17
CA LEU A 44 -9.84 13.99 6.85
C LEU A 44 -8.51 14.39 6.19
N ALA A 45 -7.48 14.73 6.97
CA ALA A 45 -6.15 15.06 6.45
C ALA A 45 -5.47 13.88 5.72
N ILE A 46 -5.90 12.65 5.93
CA ILE A 46 -5.46 11.45 5.20
C ILE A 46 -5.64 11.66 3.69
N TRP A 47 -6.72 12.33 3.28
CA TRP A 47 -7.11 12.49 1.88
C TRP A 47 -6.40 13.62 1.14
N ASN A 48 -5.61 14.45 1.80
CA ASN A 48 -4.98 15.64 1.20
C ASN A 48 -4.09 15.34 -0.01
N TYR A 49 -3.47 14.16 -0.05
CA TYR A 49 -2.56 13.74 -1.13
C TYR A 49 -2.98 12.47 -1.85
N LEU A 50 -4.13 11.89 -1.46
CA LEU A 50 -4.67 10.71 -2.12
C LEU A 50 -5.61 11.15 -3.25
N HIS A 51 -5.19 10.86 -4.48
CA HIS A 51 -5.98 11.17 -5.67
C HIS A 51 -6.10 9.90 -6.49
N PHE A 52 -7.31 9.39 -6.56
CA PHE A 52 -7.65 8.20 -7.32
C PHE A 52 -8.21 8.59 -8.70
N PRO A 53 -8.02 7.77 -9.75
CA PRO A 53 -8.47 8.07 -11.11
C PRO A 53 -10.00 7.87 -11.28
N PHE A 54 -10.79 8.22 -10.28
CA PHE A 54 -12.24 8.09 -10.26
C PHE A 54 -12.89 9.45 -10.12
N PRO A 55 -14.15 9.62 -10.56
CA PRO A 55 -14.87 10.90 -10.52
C PRO A 55 -15.32 11.32 -9.11
N TYR A 56 -14.72 10.74 -8.07
CA TYR A 56 -15.07 11.05 -6.68
C TYR A 56 -14.16 12.12 -6.11
N LYS A 57 -14.77 13.12 -5.50
CA LYS A 57 -14.05 14.12 -4.71
C LYS A 57 -13.68 13.54 -3.35
N GLN A 58 -12.42 13.64 -2.97
CA GLN A 58 -11.96 13.29 -1.62
C GLN A 58 -11.75 14.55 -0.76
N PRO A 59 -11.99 14.48 0.57
CA PRO A 59 -12.65 13.36 1.28
C PRO A 59 -14.09 13.15 0.82
N PHE A 60 -14.60 11.93 1.00
CA PHE A 60 -15.94 11.55 0.53
C PHE A 60 -17.03 12.19 1.38
N GLU A 61 -18.05 12.78 0.73
CA GLU A 61 -19.14 13.48 1.41
C GLU A 61 -20.12 12.55 2.11
N SER A 62 -20.18 11.28 1.70
CA SER A 62 -21.03 10.28 2.32
C SER A 62 -20.39 8.90 2.33
N ILE A 63 -20.88 8.05 3.23
CA ILE A 63 -20.47 6.66 3.34
C ILE A 63 -20.84 5.85 2.08
N ASP A 64 -21.96 6.20 1.42
CA ASP A 64 -22.41 5.52 0.19
C ASP A 64 -21.45 5.81 -0.97
N LEU A 65 -20.98 7.07 -1.12
CA LEU A 65 -19.96 7.42 -2.11
C LEU A 65 -18.63 6.71 -1.82
N PHE A 66 -18.26 6.58 -0.56
CA PHE A 66 -17.06 5.85 -0.18
C PHE A 66 -17.20 4.35 -0.48
N LYS A 67 -18.36 3.75 -0.19
CA LYS A 67 -18.64 2.36 -0.54
C LYS A 67 -18.53 2.13 -2.05
N GLN A 68 -19.17 3.00 -2.85
CA GLN A 68 -19.07 2.88 -4.32
C GLN A 68 -17.64 3.01 -4.81
N PHE A 69 -16.88 3.97 -4.28
CA PHE A 69 -15.44 4.08 -4.56
C PHE A 69 -14.67 2.79 -4.27
N LEU A 70 -14.92 2.12 -3.14
CA LEU A 70 -14.26 0.85 -2.81
C LEU A 70 -14.64 -0.27 -3.78
N ILE A 71 -15.89 -0.29 -4.26
CA ILE A 71 -16.35 -1.24 -5.29
C ILE A 71 -15.58 -1.01 -6.59
N ASP A 72 -15.57 0.21 -7.11
CA ASP A 72 -14.89 0.56 -8.35
C ASP A 72 -13.38 0.29 -8.27
N LEU A 73 -12.78 0.60 -7.11
CA LEU A 73 -11.39 0.30 -6.84
C LEU A 73 -11.09 -1.20 -6.89
N ASN A 74 -11.97 -2.03 -6.32
CA ASN A 74 -11.83 -3.48 -6.32
C ASN A 74 -12.06 -4.11 -7.71
N GLU A 75 -12.82 -3.46 -8.58
CA GLU A 75 -13.08 -3.89 -9.96
C GLU A 75 -11.96 -3.50 -10.93
N THR A 76 -11.12 -2.53 -10.58
CA THR A 76 -10.00 -2.09 -11.42
C THR A 76 -8.99 -3.23 -11.61
N GLU A 77 -8.73 -3.63 -12.86
CA GLU A 77 -7.96 -4.85 -13.17
C GLU A 77 -6.52 -4.83 -12.68
N ASP A 78 -5.80 -3.73 -12.90
CA ASP A 78 -4.39 -3.55 -12.52
C ASP A 78 -4.23 -2.97 -11.11
N TRP A 79 -5.26 -3.16 -10.26
CA TRP A 79 -5.29 -2.68 -8.89
C TRP A 79 -5.72 -3.78 -7.92
N VAL A 80 -4.94 -3.97 -6.87
CA VAL A 80 -5.20 -4.96 -5.81
C VAL A 80 -5.08 -4.27 -4.47
N THR A 81 -6.21 -4.06 -3.79
CA THR A 81 -6.25 -3.37 -2.49
C THR A 81 -6.29 -4.35 -1.33
N PHE A 82 -5.52 -4.04 -0.31
CA PHE A 82 -5.49 -4.75 0.97
C PHE A 82 -5.97 -3.83 2.09
N VAL A 83 -6.80 -4.38 2.94
CA VAL A 83 -7.12 -3.81 4.24
C VAL A 83 -6.02 -4.19 5.21
N VAL A 84 -5.53 -3.21 5.94
CA VAL A 84 -4.52 -3.39 6.97
C VAL A 84 -5.22 -3.62 8.30
N VAL A 85 -4.96 -4.76 8.92
CA VAL A 85 -5.55 -5.16 10.21
C VAL A 85 -4.44 -5.23 11.26
N ASP A 86 -4.60 -4.51 12.35
CA ASP A 86 -3.74 -4.65 13.53
C ASP A 86 -4.08 -5.95 14.29
N LYS A 87 -3.12 -6.85 14.40
CA LYS A 87 -3.36 -8.19 14.99
C LYS A 87 -3.66 -8.13 16.49
N LYS A 88 -3.15 -7.13 17.19
CA LYS A 88 -3.36 -6.99 18.64
C LYS A 88 -4.79 -6.60 18.97
N SER A 89 -5.36 -5.65 18.25
CA SER A 89 -6.73 -5.16 18.45
C SER A 89 -7.76 -5.82 17.54
N ASN A 90 -7.31 -6.53 16.51
CA ASN A 90 -8.11 -7.06 15.40
C ASN A 90 -8.94 -5.98 14.66
N ARG A 91 -8.55 -4.70 14.77
CA ARG A 91 -9.20 -3.57 14.10
C ARG A 91 -8.58 -3.31 12.72
N LYS A 92 -9.39 -2.87 11.79
CA LYS A 92 -8.92 -2.27 10.54
C LYS A 92 -8.27 -0.93 10.88
N ILE A 93 -7.09 -0.67 10.32
CA ILE A 93 -6.32 0.53 10.65
C ILE A 93 -5.91 1.33 9.41
N GLY A 94 -6.27 0.88 8.22
CA GLY A 94 -5.96 1.55 6.97
C GLY A 94 -6.02 0.64 5.76
N GLN A 95 -5.41 1.12 4.70
CA GLN A 95 -5.39 0.49 3.39
C GLN A 95 -4.02 0.66 2.74
N ILE A 96 -3.61 -0.33 1.96
CA ILE A 96 -2.43 -0.30 1.08
C ILE A 96 -2.76 -1.09 -0.19
N SER A 97 -2.25 -0.66 -1.34
CA SER A 97 -2.57 -1.29 -2.62
C SER A 97 -1.33 -1.61 -3.44
N LEU A 98 -1.47 -2.62 -4.28
CA LEU A 98 -0.64 -2.84 -5.46
C LEU A 98 -1.40 -2.30 -6.66
N LEU A 99 -0.77 -1.46 -7.46
CA LEU A 99 -1.38 -0.82 -8.62
C LEU A 99 -0.39 -0.67 -9.77
N ASN A 100 -0.87 -0.24 -10.94
CA ASN A 100 -0.05 -0.17 -12.14
C ASN A 100 0.70 -1.49 -12.38
N ILE A 101 -0.01 -2.60 -12.17
CA ILE A 101 0.55 -3.95 -12.23
C ILE A 101 0.77 -4.33 -13.68
N VAL A 102 2.04 -4.58 -14.05
CA VAL A 102 2.43 -5.02 -15.40
C VAL A 102 3.21 -6.33 -15.30
N PRO A 103 2.51 -7.48 -15.27
CA PRO A 103 3.13 -8.78 -15.05
C PRO A 103 4.16 -9.16 -16.11
N PHE A 104 3.95 -8.75 -17.38
CA PHE A 104 4.89 -8.98 -18.46
C PHE A 104 6.27 -8.33 -18.20
N HIS A 105 6.26 -7.14 -17.60
CA HIS A 105 7.49 -6.46 -17.19
C HIS A 105 7.93 -6.78 -15.76
N LYS A 106 7.18 -7.63 -15.05
CA LYS A 106 7.43 -7.97 -13.64
C LYS A 106 7.62 -6.72 -12.77
N ARG A 107 6.73 -5.74 -12.93
CA ARG A 107 6.73 -4.52 -12.13
C ARG A 107 5.33 -4.22 -11.58
N ALA A 108 5.29 -3.61 -10.41
CA ALA A 108 4.08 -3.10 -9.77
C ALA A 108 4.43 -1.87 -8.93
N GLU A 109 3.42 -1.11 -8.55
CA GLU A 109 3.56 0.03 -7.65
C GLU A 109 2.87 -0.28 -6.33
N ILE A 110 3.48 0.11 -5.22
CA ILE A 110 2.81 0.21 -3.91
C ILE A 110 2.28 1.63 -3.78
N GLY A 111 0.97 1.78 -3.63
CA GLY A 111 0.31 3.08 -3.52
C GLY A 111 -1.06 2.99 -2.88
N GLY A 112 -1.84 4.08 -2.92
CA GLY A 112 -3.13 4.16 -2.23
C GLY A 112 -3.01 3.91 -0.73
N VAL A 113 -1.87 4.30 -0.14
CA VAL A 113 -1.48 3.99 1.24
C VAL A 113 -2.04 5.02 2.19
N TRP A 114 -2.79 4.57 3.15
CA TRP A 114 -3.21 5.41 4.27
C TRP A 114 -3.49 4.58 5.53
N TYR A 115 -3.34 5.22 6.68
CA TYR A 115 -3.61 4.66 8.00
C TYR A 115 -4.39 5.67 8.83
N THR A 116 -5.19 5.19 9.78
CA THR A 116 -5.79 6.07 10.79
C THR A 116 -4.68 6.81 11.56
N PRO A 117 -4.90 8.06 11.98
CA PRO A 117 -3.86 8.90 12.59
C PRO A 117 -3.10 8.24 13.76
N GLU A 118 -3.78 7.42 14.54
CA GLU A 118 -3.21 6.67 15.67
C GLU A 118 -2.04 5.75 15.28
N PHE A 119 -1.99 5.32 14.01
CA PHE A 119 -0.97 4.42 13.49
C PHE A 119 0.09 5.12 12.63
N HIS A 120 0.05 6.46 12.52
CA HIS A 120 1.10 7.22 11.86
C HIS A 120 2.42 7.12 12.64
N GLY A 121 3.51 6.87 11.94
CA GLY A 121 4.84 6.76 12.53
C GLY A 121 5.10 5.47 13.34
N THR A 122 4.16 4.52 13.33
CA THR A 122 4.31 3.20 13.97
C THR A 122 4.90 2.15 13.01
N TYR A 123 4.84 0.88 13.42
CA TYR A 123 5.22 -0.28 12.61
C TYR A 123 4.34 -0.48 11.37
N ALA A 124 3.11 0.05 11.36
CA ALA A 124 2.07 -0.31 10.41
C ALA A 124 2.52 -0.19 8.93
N ASN A 125 3.04 0.99 8.53
CA ASN A 125 3.49 1.18 7.15
C ASN A 125 4.72 0.32 6.82
N THR A 126 5.67 0.21 7.75
CA THR A 126 6.90 -0.56 7.51
C THR A 126 6.60 -2.05 7.32
N GLU A 127 5.76 -2.62 8.19
CA GLU A 127 5.43 -4.03 8.13
C GLU A 127 4.50 -4.36 6.95
N SER A 128 3.49 -3.52 6.69
CA SER A 128 2.62 -3.70 5.52
C SER A 128 3.41 -3.68 4.21
N THR A 129 4.35 -2.74 4.09
CA THR A 129 5.21 -2.65 2.91
C THR A 129 6.16 -3.84 2.80
N LEU A 130 6.77 -4.27 3.92
CA LEU A 130 7.62 -5.47 3.96
C LEU A 130 6.87 -6.70 3.43
N LEU A 131 5.63 -6.91 3.87
CA LEU A 131 4.80 -8.05 3.43
C LEU A 131 4.51 -8.02 1.92
N LEU A 132 4.19 -6.84 1.38
CA LEU A 132 3.95 -6.69 -0.07
C LEU A 132 5.24 -6.86 -0.88
N LEU A 133 6.36 -6.30 -0.43
CA LEU A 133 7.66 -6.47 -1.09
C LEU A 133 8.09 -7.95 -1.08
N PHE A 134 7.93 -8.63 0.07
CA PHE A 134 8.19 -10.05 0.18
C PHE A 134 7.34 -10.84 -0.82
N HIS A 135 6.04 -10.56 -0.89
CA HIS A 135 5.14 -11.23 -1.81
C HIS A 135 5.54 -11.00 -3.28
N LEU A 136 5.87 -9.77 -3.65
CA LEU A 136 6.26 -9.42 -5.02
C LEU A 136 7.60 -10.05 -5.42
N PHE A 137 8.65 -9.91 -4.59
CA PHE A 137 9.99 -10.38 -4.94
C PHE A 137 10.16 -11.87 -4.74
N GLU A 138 9.74 -12.41 -3.57
CA GLU A 138 10.01 -13.82 -3.21
C GLU A 138 9.00 -14.81 -3.79
N ASN A 139 7.70 -14.44 -3.81
CA ASN A 139 6.67 -15.37 -4.27
C ASN A 139 6.37 -15.22 -5.77
N LEU A 140 6.34 -13.96 -6.27
CA LEU A 140 5.93 -13.68 -7.65
C LEU A 140 7.10 -13.41 -8.61
N GLY A 141 8.33 -13.28 -8.09
CA GLY A 141 9.53 -13.03 -8.87
C GLY A 141 9.49 -11.73 -9.67
N PHE A 142 8.85 -10.70 -9.10
CA PHE A 142 8.88 -9.37 -9.66
C PHE A 142 10.30 -8.80 -9.55
N ARG A 143 10.70 -7.94 -10.49
CA ARG A 143 12.04 -7.37 -10.52
C ARG A 143 12.11 -5.90 -10.12
N ARG A 144 10.94 -5.23 -10.04
CA ARG A 144 10.86 -3.80 -9.73
C ARG A 144 9.55 -3.49 -9.02
N VAL A 145 9.65 -2.78 -7.91
CA VAL A 145 8.52 -2.21 -7.20
C VAL A 145 8.67 -0.70 -7.15
N GLU A 146 7.60 0.01 -7.50
CA GLU A 146 7.57 1.47 -7.60
C GLU A 146 6.82 2.06 -6.40
N TRP A 147 7.18 3.31 -6.07
CA TRP A 147 6.44 4.17 -5.13
C TRP A 147 6.40 5.58 -5.72
N LYS A 148 5.20 6.12 -5.89
CA LYS A 148 5.01 7.44 -6.48
C LYS A 148 4.24 8.35 -5.52
N LEU A 149 4.59 9.63 -5.52
CA LEU A 149 3.93 10.60 -4.66
C LEU A 149 3.84 11.98 -5.33
N ASN A 150 2.90 12.82 -4.85
CA ASN A 150 2.94 14.24 -5.13
C ASN A 150 4.24 14.82 -4.58
N ALA A 151 4.99 15.60 -5.38
CA ALA A 151 6.28 16.14 -4.99
C ALA A 151 6.22 16.96 -3.67
N ASP A 152 5.05 17.52 -3.35
CA ASP A 152 4.81 18.28 -2.12
C ASP A 152 4.47 17.39 -0.91
N ASN A 153 4.25 16.08 -1.12
CA ASN A 153 3.97 15.13 -0.04
C ASN A 153 5.25 14.68 0.66
N ILE A 154 5.83 15.60 1.44
CA ILE A 154 7.08 15.35 2.18
C ILE A 154 6.99 14.11 3.10
N PRO A 155 5.88 13.87 3.85
CA PRO A 155 5.76 12.65 4.66
C PRO A 155 5.90 11.35 3.85
N SER A 156 5.28 11.27 2.67
CA SER A 156 5.38 10.08 1.81
C SER A 156 6.79 9.87 1.25
N GLY A 157 7.49 10.96 0.87
CA GLY A 157 8.89 10.87 0.43
C GLY A 157 9.81 10.36 1.54
N ARG A 158 9.63 10.84 2.78
CA ARG A 158 10.36 10.33 3.94
C ARG A 158 10.04 8.86 4.24
N ALA A 159 8.78 8.46 4.03
CA ALA A 159 8.38 7.06 4.19
C ALA A 159 9.07 6.18 3.15
N ALA A 160 9.04 6.55 1.86
CA ALA A 160 9.73 5.81 0.79
C ALA A 160 11.23 5.62 1.08
N ALA A 161 11.93 6.70 1.45
CA ALA A 161 13.35 6.64 1.81
C ALA A 161 13.62 5.73 3.03
N LYS A 162 12.76 5.82 4.08
CA LYS A 162 12.88 4.94 5.26
C LYS A 162 12.62 3.47 4.97
N LEU A 163 11.80 3.18 3.95
CA LEU A 163 11.52 1.83 3.47
C LEU A 163 12.62 1.27 2.58
N GLY A 164 13.59 2.11 2.19
CA GLY A 164 14.73 1.71 1.38
C GLY A 164 14.56 1.92 -0.13
N PHE A 165 13.47 2.60 -0.56
CA PHE A 165 13.30 2.96 -1.97
C PHE A 165 14.28 4.05 -2.38
N THR A 166 14.78 3.95 -3.61
CA THR A 166 15.70 4.93 -4.25
C THR A 166 14.89 5.94 -5.06
N GLU A 167 15.14 7.24 -4.86
CA GLU A 167 14.53 8.31 -5.69
C GLU A 167 15.14 8.29 -7.10
N GLU A 168 14.29 8.28 -8.13
CA GLU A 168 14.73 8.26 -9.53
C GLU A 168 14.55 9.60 -10.24
N GLY A 169 13.67 10.47 -9.72
CA GLY A 169 13.46 11.79 -10.29
C GLY A 169 12.05 12.34 -10.13
N VAL A 170 11.81 13.48 -10.78
CA VAL A 170 10.54 14.20 -10.73
C VAL A 170 9.99 14.41 -12.13
N PHE A 171 8.76 13.97 -12.35
CA PHE A 171 8.00 14.31 -13.55
C PHE A 171 7.24 15.60 -13.29
N ARG A 172 7.67 16.68 -13.95
CA ARG A 172 7.04 17.98 -13.81
C ARG A 172 5.71 18.04 -14.55
N GLN A 173 4.68 18.66 -13.93
CA GLN A 173 3.33 18.77 -14.48
C GLN A 173 2.77 17.44 -14.96
N HIS A 174 3.06 16.37 -14.21
CA HIS A 174 2.73 15.01 -14.61
C HIS A 174 1.23 14.73 -14.62
N MET A 175 0.50 15.35 -13.72
CA MET A 175 -0.94 15.17 -13.57
C MET A 175 -1.63 16.53 -13.38
N LEU A 176 -2.90 16.60 -13.74
CA LEU A 176 -3.78 17.72 -13.44
C LEU A 176 -4.80 17.25 -12.39
N ILE A 177 -4.71 17.80 -11.17
CA ILE A 177 -5.59 17.46 -10.06
C ILE A 177 -6.41 18.68 -9.68
N ASN A 178 -7.73 18.61 -9.82
CA ASN A 178 -8.64 19.73 -9.57
C ASN A 178 -8.22 21.04 -10.28
N GLY A 179 -7.71 20.93 -11.51
CA GLY A 179 -7.24 22.07 -12.29
C GLY A 179 -5.85 22.61 -11.92
N VAL A 180 -5.15 21.96 -10.98
CA VAL A 180 -3.80 22.34 -10.54
C VAL A 180 -2.77 21.32 -11.01
N ASN A 181 -1.64 21.80 -11.54
CA ASN A 181 -0.54 20.94 -11.91
C ASN A 181 0.05 20.24 -10.68
N ARG A 182 0.27 18.94 -10.81
CA ARG A 182 0.95 18.09 -9.83
C ARG A 182 2.24 17.55 -10.43
N ASP A 183 3.35 17.82 -9.79
CA ASP A 183 4.61 17.13 -10.02
C ASP A 183 4.60 15.80 -9.29
N THR A 184 5.17 14.76 -9.91
CA THR A 184 5.24 13.42 -9.32
C THR A 184 6.67 13.01 -9.11
N LYS A 185 7.05 12.71 -7.86
CA LYS A 185 8.30 12.05 -7.53
C LYS A 185 8.16 10.54 -7.70
N TRP A 186 9.20 9.95 -8.27
CA TRP A 186 9.32 8.53 -8.54
C TRP A 186 10.42 7.91 -7.70
N TYR A 187 10.06 6.78 -7.09
CA TYR A 187 10.97 5.94 -6.32
C TYR A 187 10.82 4.50 -6.79
N SER A 188 11.88 3.72 -6.63
CA SER A 188 11.85 2.29 -6.92
C SER A 188 12.68 1.49 -5.93
N MET A 189 12.39 0.18 -5.90
CA MET A 189 13.24 -0.85 -5.31
C MET A 189 13.37 -1.98 -6.32
N LEU A 190 14.59 -2.48 -6.53
CA LEU A 190 14.89 -3.56 -7.46
C LEU A 190 15.09 -4.89 -6.72
N ASP A 191 14.86 -5.99 -7.43
CA ASP A 191 15.09 -7.34 -6.89
C ASP A 191 16.55 -7.57 -6.46
N SER A 192 17.51 -6.96 -7.19
CA SER A 192 18.92 -6.99 -6.83
C SER A 192 19.26 -6.28 -5.52
N GLU A 193 18.40 -5.37 -5.05
CA GLU A 193 18.57 -4.63 -3.80
C GLU A 193 17.81 -5.29 -2.64
N TRP A 194 16.88 -6.21 -2.96
CA TRP A 194 15.88 -6.70 -2.03
C TRP A 194 16.46 -7.35 -0.77
N GLU A 195 17.50 -8.19 -0.92
CA GLU A 195 18.05 -8.91 0.23
C GLU A 195 18.62 -7.96 1.29
N GLU A 196 19.32 -6.91 0.87
CA GLU A 196 19.82 -5.87 1.77
C GLU A 196 18.69 -5.09 2.43
N LYS A 197 17.71 -4.64 1.61
CA LYS A 197 16.59 -3.84 2.09
C LYS A 197 15.66 -4.63 3.02
N LYS A 198 15.43 -5.91 2.73
CA LYS A 198 14.69 -6.84 3.58
C LYS A 198 15.30 -6.91 4.98
N ASN A 199 16.60 -7.12 5.07
CA ASN A 199 17.29 -7.20 6.35
C ASN A 199 17.19 -5.88 7.14
N ALA A 200 17.34 -4.73 6.50
CA ALA A 200 17.17 -3.43 7.12
C ALA A 200 15.73 -3.20 7.63
N LEU A 201 14.71 -3.71 6.90
CA LEU A 201 13.32 -3.64 7.35
C LEU A 201 13.05 -4.54 8.56
N PHE A 202 13.62 -5.74 8.60
CA PHE A 202 13.56 -6.63 9.76
C PHE A 202 14.20 -5.99 11.01
N GLU A 203 15.37 -5.39 10.86
CA GLU A 203 16.03 -4.66 11.96
C GLU A 203 15.17 -3.50 12.47
N ARG A 204 14.61 -2.69 11.56
CA ARG A 204 13.72 -1.58 11.90
C ARG A 204 12.49 -2.04 12.68
N LEU A 205 11.92 -3.18 12.32
CA LEU A 205 10.77 -3.79 12.99
C LEU A 205 11.17 -4.54 14.27
N ARG A 206 12.47 -4.67 14.56
CA ARG A 206 13.00 -5.45 15.68
C ARG A 206 12.50 -6.90 15.66
N TYR A 207 12.57 -7.51 14.48
CA TYR A 207 12.19 -8.89 14.30
C TYR A 207 13.27 -9.81 14.86
N THR A 208 12.84 -10.79 15.65
CA THR A 208 13.68 -11.92 16.07
C THR A 208 13.86 -12.89 14.90
N ASP A 209 14.78 -13.83 15.01
CA ASP A 209 14.95 -14.87 13.98
C ASP A 209 13.69 -15.74 13.86
N GLU A 210 12.98 -15.98 14.96
CA GLU A 210 11.68 -16.65 14.96
C GLU A 210 10.61 -15.85 14.19
N ASP A 211 10.55 -14.52 14.36
CA ASP A 211 9.63 -13.65 13.60
C ASP A 211 9.91 -13.75 12.08
N LYS A 212 11.20 -13.73 11.69
CA LYS A 212 11.61 -13.86 10.29
C LYS A 212 11.21 -15.22 9.72
N GLU A 213 11.50 -16.31 10.45
CA GLU A 213 11.08 -17.65 10.03
C GLU A 213 9.57 -17.78 9.88
N ASN A 214 8.80 -17.19 10.80
CA ASN A 214 7.35 -17.21 10.73
C ASN A 214 6.83 -16.49 9.48
N ILE A 215 7.41 -15.34 9.10
CA ILE A 215 7.06 -14.67 7.83
C ILE A 215 7.33 -15.59 6.64
N PHE A 216 8.51 -16.23 6.59
CA PHE A 216 8.85 -17.14 5.50
C PHE A 216 7.88 -18.34 5.45
N LYS A 217 7.59 -18.98 6.58
CA LYS A 217 6.70 -20.14 6.65
C LYS A 217 5.26 -19.82 6.26
N THR A 218 4.76 -18.67 6.73
CA THR A 218 3.34 -18.30 6.57
C THR A 218 3.05 -17.68 5.20
N ASN A 219 3.98 -16.92 4.66
CA ASN A 219 3.74 -16.14 3.44
C ASN A 219 4.39 -16.75 2.18
N LYS A 220 5.31 -17.71 2.31
CA LYS A 220 5.92 -18.38 1.16
C LYS A 220 4.91 -19.34 0.55
N LYS A 221 4.47 -19.03 -0.66
CA LYS A 221 3.62 -19.90 -1.47
C LYS A 221 4.54 -20.71 -2.38
N LEU A 222 4.44 -22.04 -2.25
CA LEU A 222 5.14 -23.01 -3.11
C LEU A 222 4.53 -23.03 -4.50
#